data_f2d02800b4c8810fdc439d5d67f7f4b9
#
_entry.id   f2d02800b4c8810fdc439d5d67f7f4b9
#
_cell.length_a   1.000
_cell.length_b   1.000
_cell.length_c   1.000
_cell.angle_alpha   90.00
_cell.angle_beta   90.00
_cell.angle_gamma   90.00
#
_symmetry.space_group_name_H-M   'P 1'
#
loop_
_entity.id
_entity.type
_entity.pdbx_description
1 polymer ?
#
loop_
_entity_poly.entity_id
_entity_poly.type
_entity_poly.pdbx_seq_one_letter_code
_entity_poly.pdbx_strand_id
1 'polypeptide(L)'
;MNATTPPAPSPAALEETLMDLAARRGPDKTFCPSEAARALGGPHPDGWGPLMIPVRRTAVRLAHEGRIVIYRKGRPVDPDDFKGVYRLGLPRSE
;
A
#
# COMPACT_ATOMS: atom_id res chain seq x y z
N MET A 1 -14.26 3.60 -31.23
CA MET A 1 -14.16 2.80 -30.06
C MET A 1 -13.13 3.33 -29.12
N ASN A 2 -13.49 3.45 -27.97
CA ASN A 2 -12.66 4.07 -26.96
C ASN A 2 -11.65 3.11 -26.39
N ALA A 3 -10.42 3.52 -26.40
CA ALA A 3 -9.48 2.89 -25.50
C ALA A 3 -9.90 3.26 -24.10
N THR A 4 -10.55 2.35 -23.46
CA THR A 4 -10.96 2.60 -22.10
C THR A 4 -9.81 2.37 -21.16
N THR A 5 -9.34 3.43 -20.56
CA THR A 5 -8.51 3.30 -19.40
C THR A 5 -9.37 2.67 -18.33
N PRO A 6 -8.94 1.57 -17.72
CA PRO A 6 -9.70 1.01 -16.60
C PRO A 6 -9.89 2.06 -15.53
N PRO A 7 -11.06 2.13 -14.88
CA PRO A 7 -11.22 3.05 -13.77
C PRO A 7 -10.20 2.76 -12.67
N ALA A 8 -9.79 3.81 -11.99
CA ALA A 8 -8.91 3.65 -10.85
C ALA A 8 -9.58 2.75 -9.81
N PRO A 9 -8.81 1.95 -9.06
CA PRO A 9 -9.38 1.13 -8.00
C PRO A 9 -10.12 1.99 -7.00
N SER A 10 -11.23 1.45 -6.48
CA SER A 10 -11.98 2.14 -5.45
C SER A 10 -11.17 2.20 -4.15
N PRO A 11 -11.47 3.14 -3.25
CA PRO A 11 -10.85 3.15 -1.94
C PRO A 11 -11.00 1.83 -1.20
N ALA A 12 -12.15 1.16 -1.34
CA ALA A 12 -12.37 -0.14 -0.72
C ALA A 12 -11.45 -1.20 -1.29
N ALA A 13 -11.22 -1.22 -2.60
CA ALA A 13 -10.32 -2.18 -3.23
C ALA A 13 -8.88 -1.95 -2.81
N LEU A 14 -8.46 -0.70 -2.70
CA LEU A 14 -7.12 -0.35 -2.22
C LEU A 14 -6.92 -0.81 -0.78
N GLU A 15 -7.87 -0.53 0.08
CA GLU A 15 -7.80 -0.95 1.48
C GLU A 15 -7.75 -2.46 1.61
N GLU A 16 -8.63 -3.17 0.90
CA GLU A 16 -8.69 -4.62 0.95
C GLU A 16 -7.38 -5.26 0.50
N THR A 17 -6.79 -4.74 -0.58
CA THR A 17 -5.52 -5.26 -1.09
C THR A 17 -4.39 -5.03 -0.10
N LEU A 18 -4.30 -3.84 0.49
CA LEU A 18 -3.26 -3.55 1.47
C LEU A 18 -3.41 -4.41 2.72
N MET A 19 -4.62 -4.55 3.22
CA MET A 19 -4.86 -5.37 4.42
C MET A 19 -4.63 -6.85 4.16
N ASP A 20 -4.99 -7.32 2.97
CA ASP A 20 -4.76 -8.73 2.59
C ASP A 20 -3.26 -9.04 2.52
N LEU A 21 -2.49 -8.18 1.87
CA LEU A 21 -1.04 -8.37 1.81
C LEU A 21 -0.40 -8.33 3.20
N ALA A 22 -0.83 -7.40 4.03
CA ALA A 22 -0.33 -7.30 5.40
C ALA A 22 -0.63 -8.57 6.19
N ALA A 23 -1.84 -9.09 6.07
CA ALA A 23 -2.25 -10.30 6.78
C ALA A 23 -1.47 -11.52 6.31
N ARG A 24 -1.22 -11.63 5.00
CA ARG A 24 -0.46 -12.75 4.43
C ARG A 24 0.98 -12.76 4.89
N ARG A 25 1.59 -11.58 5.05
CA ARG A 25 2.98 -11.50 5.52
C ARG A 25 3.09 -11.70 7.02
N GLY A 26 2.05 -11.34 7.77
CA GLY A 26 2.04 -11.44 9.21
C GLY A 26 2.76 -10.27 9.88
N PRO A 27 2.64 -10.16 11.23
CA PRO A 27 3.14 -8.99 11.94
C PRO A 27 4.66 -8.81 11.95
N ASP A 28 5.40 -9.89 11.63
CA ASP A 28 6.87 -9.83 11.67
C ASP A 28 7.49 -9.48 10.32
N LYS A 29 6.68 -9.30 9.28
CA LYS A 29 7.18 -9.06 7.93
C LYS A 29 6.48 -7.87 7.31
N THR A 30 7.15 -7.25 6.36
CA THR A 30 6.61 -6.10 5.63
C THR A 30 6.53 -6.41 4.15
N PHE A 31 5.80 -5.58 3.42
CA PHE A 31 5.71 -5.69 1.98
C PHE A 31 5.96 -4.32 1.34
N CYS A 32 6.39 -4.36 0.08
CA CYS A 32 6.59 -3.14 -0.69
C CYS A 32 5.26 -2.61 -1.21
N PRO A 33 5.00 -1.31 -1.14
CA PRO A 33 3.76 -0.76 -1.68
C PRO A 33 3.54 -1.08 -3.15
N SER A 34 4.60 -1.27 -3.92
CA SER A 34 4.46 -1.67 -5.33
C SER A 34 3.80 -3.05 -5.49
N GLU A 35 3.88 -3.91 -4.49
CA GLU A 35 3.17 -5.21 -4.55
C GLU A 35 1.66 -4.98 -4.59
N ALA A 36 1.15 -4.04 -3.80
CA ALA A 36 -0.27 -3.70 -3.83
C ALA A 36 -0.64 -3.07 -5.18
N ALA A 37 0.19 -2.16 -5.66
CA ALA A 37 -0.05 -1.51 -6.95
C ALA A 37 -0.09 -2.54 -8.08
N ARG A 38 0.82 -3.51 -8.08
CA ARG A 38 0.85 -4.56 -9.09
C ARG A 38 -0.35 -5.50 -8.98
N ALA A 39 -0.78 -5.81 -7.77
CA ALA A 39 -1.95 -6.65 -7.55
C ALA A 39 -3.21 -6.04 -8.17
N LEU A 40 -3.31 -4.72 -8.16
CA LEU A 40 -4.46 -4.00 -8.68
C LEU A 40 -4.30 -3.58 -10.14
N GLY A 41 -3.10 -3.22 -10.55
CA GLY A 41 -2.83 -2.64 -11.87
C GLY A 41 -2.16 -3.59 -12.86
N GLY A 42 -1.81 -4.79 -12.43
CA GLY A 42 -1.13 -5.77 -13.28
C GLY A 42 0.38 -5.58 -13.29
N PRO A 43 1.10 -6.47 -14.01
CA PRO A 43 2.57 -6.50 -13.95
C PRO A 43 3.26 -5.41 -14.76
N HIS A 44 2.55 -4.76 -15.67
CA HIS A 44 3.15 -3.75 -16.52
C HIS A 44 3.28 -2.41 -15.80
N PRO A 45 4.45 -1.76 -15.85
CA PRO A 45 4.64 -0.49 -15.13
C PRO A 45 3.64 0.60 -15.48
N ASP A 46 3.13 0.64 -16.70
CA ASP A 46 2.11 1.62 -17.09
C ASP A 46 0.79 1.37 -16.37
N GLY A 47 0.54 0.13 -15.95
CA GLY A 47 -0.67 -0.21 -15.19
C GLY A 47 -0.52 0.03 -13.70
N TRP A 48 0.60 -0.38 -13.11
CA TRP A 48 0.74 -0.26 -11.66
C TRP A 48 1.41 1.04 -11.19
N GLY A 49 2.27 1.63 -12.03
CA GLY A 49 2.98 2.84 -11.62
C GLY A 49 2.08 3.97 -11.15
N PRO A 50 1.03 4.32 -11.93
CA PRO A 50 0.09 5.38 -11.50
C PRO A 50 -0.63 5.08 -10.20
N LEU A 51 -0.69 3.83 -9.77
CA LEU A 51 -1.39 3.44 -8.55
C LEU A 51 -0.56 3.69 -7.30
N MET A 52 0.73 4.00 -7.43
CA MET A 52 1.58 4.26 -6.26
C MET A 52 1.08 5.43 -5.41
N ILE A 53 0.51 6.46 -6.05
CA ILE A 53 -0.04 7.60 -5.32
C ILE A 53 -1.27 7.21 -4.50
N PRO A 54 -2.31 6.59 -5.08
CA PRO A 54 -3.46 6.17 -4.27
C PRO A 54 -3.10 5.09 -3.25
N VAL A 55 -2.15 4.21 -3.55
CA VAL A 55 -1.66 3.22 -2.57
C VAL A 55 -1.07 3.95 -1.36
N ARG A 56 -0.19 4.93 -1.58
CA ARG A 56 0.40 5.70 -0.48
C ARG A 56 -0.69 6.42 0.34
N ARG A 57 -1.63 7.04 -0.34
CA ARG A 57 -2.72 7.77 0.33
C ARG A 57 -3.54 6.84 1.23
N THR A 58 -3.86 5.66 0.72
CA THR A 58 -4.61 4.66 1.48
C THR A 58 -3.79 4.15 2.66
N ALA A 59 -2.51 3.90 2.46
CA ALA A 59 -1.61 3.46 3.52
C ALA A 59 -1.53 4.48 4.65
N VAL A 60 -1.44 5.76 4.32
CA VAL A 60 -1.42 6.84 5.32
C VAL A 60 -2.72 6.83 6.13
N ARG A 61 -3.86 6.71 5.45
CA ARG A 61 -5.15 6.64 6.14
C ARG A 61 -5.22 5.44 7.09
N LEU A 62 -4.83 4.27 6.61
CA LEU A 62 -4.84 3.06 7.44
C LEU A 62 -3.87 3.15 8.62
N ALA A 63 -2.76 3.84 8.42
CA ALA A 63 -1.81 4.06 9.52
C ALA A 63 -2.41 4.96 10.60
N HIS A 64 -3.13 6.00 10.19
CA HIS A 64 -3.84 6.85 11.17
C HIS A 64 -4.90 6.07 11.93
N GLU A 65 -5.50 5.06 11.30
CA GLU A 65 -6.49 4.21 11.95
C GLU A 65 -5.86 3.12 12.82
N GLY A 66 -4.54 3.02 12.82
CA GLY A 66 -3.84 2.01 13.60
C GLY A 66 -3.89 0.61 13.01
N ARG A 67 -4.28 0.47 11.74
CA ARG A 67 -4.47 -0.83 11.09
C ARG A 67 -3.26 -1.29 10.30
N ILE A 68 -2.40 -0.35 9.90
CA ILE A 68 -1.16 -0.61 9.17
C ILE A 68 -0.08 0.27 9.79
N VAL A 69 1.17 -0.15 9.65
CA VAL A 69 2.33 0.65 10.04
C VAL A 69 3.19 0.91 8.82
N ILE A 70 3.65 2.13 8.69
CA ILE A 70 4.59 2.53 7.63
C ILE A 70 6.00 2.46 8.20
N TYR A 71 6.87 1.73 7.52
CA TYR A 71 8.25 1.52 7.96
C TYR A 71 9.23 2.13 6.98
N ARG A 72 10.30 2.70 7.52
CA ARG A 72 11.49 3.06 6.73
C ARG A 72 12.70 2.52 7.46
N LYS A 73 13.54 1.81 6.71
CA LYS A 73 14.76 1.22 7.27
C LYS A 73 14.48 0.39 8.53
N GLY A 74 13.36 -0.34 8.51
CA GLY A 74 12.98 -1.23 9.60
C GLY A 74 12.34 -0.57 10.80
N ARG A 75 12.08 0.73 10.76
CA ARG A 75 11.49 1.47 11.89
C ARG A 75 10.18 2.12 11.49
N PRO A 76 9.18 2.13 12.39
CA PRO A 76 7.95 2.88 12.15
C PRO A 76 8.27 4.38 11.98
N VAL A 77 7.54 5.01 11.06
CA VAL A 77 7.66 6.44 10.83
C VAL A 77 6.29 7.10 10.96
N ASP A 78 6.33 8.43 11.16
CA ASP A 78 5.12 9.24 11.21
C ASP A 78 4.45 9.20 9.84
N PRO A 79 3.17 8.77 9.75
CA PRO A 79 2.47 8.73 8.45
C PRO A 79 2.36 10.08 7.75
N ASP A 80 2.46 11.16 8.50
CA ASP A 80 2.36 12.51 7.93
C ASP A 80 3.70 13.11 7.54
N ASP A 81 4.80 12.41 7.84
CA ASP A 81 6.12 13.00 7.62
C ASP A 81 7.14 11.92 7.31
N PHE A 82 7.08 11.39 6.09
CA PHE A 82 8.11 10.46 5.62
C PHE A 82 8.36 10.65 4.14
N LYS A 83 9.58 10.35 3.73
CA LYS A 83 10.01 10.48 2.33
C LYS A 83 10.81 9.25 1.92
N GLY A 84 10.79 8.99 0.61
CA GLY A 84 11.60 7.93 0.04
C GLY A 84 10.95 6.56 0.12
N VAL A 85 11.78 5.55 0.02
CA VAL A 85 11.32 4.17 0.01
C VAL A 85 10.76 3.78 1.37
N TYR A 86 9.58 3.18 1.37
CA TYR A 86 8.91 2.74 2.60
C TYR A 86 8.34 1.34 2.39
N ARG A 87 8.01 0.69 3.50
CA ARG A 87 7.38 -0.62 3.50
C ARG A 87 6.18 -0.57 4.44
N LEU A 88 5.30 -1.53 4.26
CA LEU A 88 4.04 -1.57 5.00
C LEU A 88 3.92 -2.91 5.72
N GLY A 89 3.26 -2.90 6.85
CA GLY A 89 3.03 -4.12 7.60
C GLY A 89 1.96 -3.96 8.66
N LEU A 90 1.63 -5.06 9.32
CA LEU A 90 0.70 -5.03 10.44
C LEU A 90 1.38 -4.40 11.66
N PRO A 91 0.60 -3.76 12.55
CA PRO A 91 1.15 -3.35 13.84
C PRO A 91 1.71 -4.56 14.58
N ARG A 92 2.88 -4.38 15.17
CA ARG A 92 3.52 -5.44 15.94
C ARG A 92 3.05 -5.37 17.37
N SER A 93 2.75 -6.55 17.92
CA SER A 93 2.49 -6.66 19.34
C SER A 93 3.83 -6.59 20.08
N GLU A 94 3.86 -5.86 21.14
CA GLU A 94 5.01 -5.85 22.02
C GLU A 94 4.85 -6.86 23.15
#